data_e488a7d9763559de00da9921a26573c5
#
_entry.id   e488a7d9763559de00da9921a26573c5
#
_cell.length_a   1.000
_cell.length_b   1.000
_cell.length_c   1.000
_cell.angle_alpha   90.00
_cell.angle_beta   90.00
_cell.angle_gamma   90.00
#
_symmetry.space_group_name_H-M   'P 1'
#
loop_
_entity.id
_entity.type
_entity.pdbx_description
1 polymer ?
#
loop_
_entity_poly.entity_id
_entity_poly.type
_entity_poly.pdbx_seq_one_letter_code
_entity_poly.pdbx_strand_id
1 'polypeptide(L)'
;MKWHWVFIGNLSRGVEVQGLPNTHFLPPVAYEELPNYAAGFDVCVLPWETEQAFTSYGSAIKVREYLATGKPVVISPLPEYESMKDVLRIARSREEFLKLVDEALTETDQSLPGKRQAAVASGTWDARAECVSGLIEEVLKGREH
;
A
#
# COMPACT_ATOMS: atom_id res chain seq x y z
N MET A 1 7.86 -23.35 8.38
CA MET A 1 7.55 -21.92 8.22
C MET A 1 6.38 -21.80 7.29
N LYS A 2 5.45 -20.88 7.60
CA LYS A 2 4.13 -20.89 6.98
C LYS A 2 4.06 -19.98 5.72
N TRP A 3 4.89 -18.91 5.65
CA TRP A 3 4.88 -17.92 4.58
C TRP A 3 6.25 -17.72 3.96
N HIS A 4 6.28 -17.21 2.73
CA HIS A 4 7.47 -16.69 2.09
C HIS A 4 7.34 -15.17 1.96
N TRP A 5 8.33 -14.45 2.46
CA TRP A 5 8.40 -13.00 2.38
C TRP A 5 9.26 -12.60 1.19
N VAL A 6 8.74 -11.76 0.31
CA VAL A 6 9.45 -11.24 -0.85
C VAL A 6 9.61 -9.74 -0.71
N PHE A 7 10.83 -9.27 -0.78
CA PHE A 7 11.20 -7.86 -0.76
C PHE A 7 11.85 -7.51 -2.08
N ILE A 8 11.41 -6.40 -2.71
CA ILE A 8 11.96 -5.90 -3.98
C ILE A 8 12.52 -4.51 -3.73
N GLY A 9 13.80 -4.32 -4.00
CA GLY A 9 14.45 -3.03 -3.84
C GLY A 9 15.80 -3.09 -3.13
N ASN A 10 16.32 -1.93 -2.78
CA ASN A 10 17.57 -1.82 -2.05
C ASN A 10 17.36 -1.99 -0.55
N LEU A 11 18.20 -2.79 0.07
CA LEU A 11 18.31 -2.83 1.52
C LEU A 11 19.03 -1.58 2.03
N SER A 12 18.49 -0.94 3.04
CA SER A 12 19.18 0.16 3.74
C SER A 12 20.47 -0.35 4.38
N ARG A 13 21.51 0.48 4.45
CA ARG A 13 22.76 0.13 5.13
C ARG A 13 22.47 -0.25 6.58
N GLY A 14 23.04 -1.37 7.05
CA GLY A 14 22.86 -1.87 8.42
C GLY A 14 21.67 -2.78 8.64
N VAL A 15 20.84 -3.03 7.63
CA VAL A 15 19.81 -4.07 7.71
C VAL A 15 20.45 -5.42 7.35
N GLU A 16 20.82 -6.18 8.36
CA GLU A 16 21.25 -7.57 8.18
C GLU A 16 20.04 -8.50 8.25
N VAL A 17 19.59 -8.96 7.08
CA VAL A 17 18.51 -9.96 6.99
C VAL A 17 19.12 -11.27 6.51
N GLN A 18 20.15 -11.74 7.21
CA GLN A 18 20.81 -12.99 6.86
C GLN A 18 20.15 -14.19 7.55
N GLY A 19 19.96 -15.25 6.80
CA GLY A 19 19.65 -16.58 7.36
C GLY A 19 18.17 -16.89 7.61
N LEU A 20 17.23 -16.08 7.13
CA LEU A 20 15.82 -16.43 7.19
C LEU A 20 15.43 -17.24 5.94
N PRO A 21 15.18 -18.55 6.06
CA PRO A 21 15.02 -19.45 4.91
C PRO A 21 13.74 -19.19 4.08
N ASN A 22 12.84 -18.40 4.61
CA ASN A 22 11.58 -18.02 3.97
C ASN A 22 11.55 -16.54 3.54
N THR A 23 12.70 -15.86 3.49
CA THR A 23 12.79 -14.43 3.13
C THR A 23 13.65 -14.30 1.87
N HIS A 24 13.09 -13.67 0.86
CA HIS A 24 13.68 -13.52 -0.46
C HIS A 24 13.86 -12.03 -0.78
N PHE A 25 15.07 -11.64 -1.13
CA PHE A 25 15.41 -10.29 -1.54
C PHE A 25 15.69 -10.27 -3.04
N LEU A 26 14.90 -9.50 -3.77
CA LEU A 26 15.08 -9.23 -5.18
C LEU A 26 15.71 -7.85 -5.37
N PRO A 27 16.58 -7.66 -6.36
CA PRO A 27 17.13 -6.33 -6.66
C PRO A 27 16.01 -5.36 -7.07
N PRO A 28 16.31 -4.04 -7.12
CA PRO A 28 15.40 -3.09 -7.72
C PRO A 28 15.06 -3.48 -9.15
N VAL A 29 13.77 -3.35 -9.49
CA VAL A 29 13.25 -3.58 -10.85
C VAL A 29 12.71 -2.28 -11.41
N ALA A 30 12.53 -2.20 -12.73
CA ALA A 30 11.89 -1.05 -13.35
C ALA A 30 10.45 -0.89 -12.83
N TYR A 31 10.00 0.36 -12.71
CA TYR A 31 8.67 0.66 -12.13
C TYR A 31 7.55 -0.03 -12.93
N GLU A 32 7.70 -0.09 -14.24
CA GLU A 32 6.77 -0.70 -15.18
C GLU A 32 6.66 -2.23 -15.02
N GLU A 33 7.67 -2.86 -14.40
CA GLU A 33 7.67 -4.30 -14.14
C GLU A 33 7.02 -4.66 -12.80
N LEU A 34 6.90 -3.71 -11.86
CA LEU A 34 6.34 -3.97 -10.53
C LEU A 34 4.96 -4.62 -10.55
N PRO A 35 4.03 -4.27 -11.46
CA PRO A 35 2.72 -4.93 -11.54
C PRO A 35 2.83 -6.44 -11.81
N ASN A 36 3.82 -6.88 -12.58
CA ASN A 36 4.04 -8.30 -12.89
C ASN A 36 4.47 -9.08 -11.64
N TYR A 37 5.34 -8.47 -10.80
CA TYR A 37 5.71 -9.08 -9.52
C TYR A 37 4.53 -9.08 -8.55
N ALA A 38 3.81 -7.97 -8.44
CA ALA A 38 2.66 -7.85 -7.55
C ALA A 38 1.54 -8.84 -7.90
N ALA A 39 1.35 -9.18 -9.17
CA ALA A 39 0.41 -10.20 -9.61
C ALA A 39 0.73 -11.59 -9.03
N GLY A 40 2.00 -11.89 -8.74
CA GLY A 40 2.46 -13.13 -8.15
C GLY A 40 2.31 -13.20 -6.63
N PHE A 41 1.97 -12.12 -5.94
CA PHE A 41 1.80 -12.11 -4.49
C PHE A 41 0.40 -12.57 -4.07
N ASP A 42 0.29 -13.28 -2.95
CA ASP A 42 -0.99 -13.63 -2.35
C ASP A 42 -1.51 -12.50 -1.46
N VAL A 43 -0.61 -11.81 -0.76
CA VAL A 43 -0.91 -10.66 0.13
C VAL A 43 0.18 -9.60 -0.05
N CYS A 44 -0.22 -8.35 -0.20
CA CYS A 44 0.69 -7.20 -0.17
C CYS A 44 0.79 -6.63 1.24
N VAL A 45 2.00 -6.30 1.68
CA VAL A 45 2.23 -5.85 3.06
C VAL A 45 3.06 -4.57 3.11
N LEU A 46 2.71 -3.69 4.07
CA LEU A 46 3.49 -2.50 4.39
C LEU A 46 3.68 -2.39 5.91
N PRO A 47 4.68 -3.09 6.48
CA PRO A 47 5.02 -2.99 7.90
C PRO A 47 5.84 -1.71 8.16
N TRP A 48 5.21 -0.55 8.07
CA TRP A 48 5.88 0.74 8.23
C TRP A 48 6.00 1.09 9.71
N GLU A 49 7.16 1.64 10.10
CA GLU A 49 7.33 2.21 11.43
C GLU A 49 6.56 3.53 11.53
N THR A 50 5.69 3.64 12.53
CA THR A 50 4.79 4.78 12.69
C THR A 50 5.07 5.62 13.94
N GLU A 51 6.13 5.30 14.68
CA GLU A 51 6.52 6.05 15.87
C GLU A 51 7.11 7.44 15.56
N GLN A 52 7.65 7.60 14.35
CA GLN A 52 8.16 8.89 13.90
C GLN A 52 7.06 9.72 13.25
N ALA A 53 6.93 10.99 13.64
CA ALA A 53 5.91 11.89 13.11
C ALA A 53 5.91 11.97 11.56
N PHE A 54 7.10 11.97 10.94
CA PHE A 54 7.22 11.99 9.48
C PHE A 54 6.59 10.76 8.82
N THR A 55 6.78 9.57 9.37
CA THR A 55 6.20 8.34 8.82
C THR A 55 4.71 8.23 9.12
N SER A 56 4.26 8.70 10.28
CA SER A 56 2.84 8.65 10.66
C SER A 56 1.94 9.55 9.78
N TYR A 57 2.48 10.63 9.21
CA TYR A 57 1.76 11.52 8.30
C TYR A 57 2.15 11.33 6.82
N GLY A 58 3.02 10.36 6.53
CA GLY A 58 3.42 10.05 5.17
C GLY A 58 2.30 9.41 4.34
N SER A 59 2.10 9.88 3.12
CA SER A 59 1.24 9.22 2.14
C SER A 59 2.02 8.10 1.45
N ALA A 60 1.71 6.86 1.80
CA ALA A 60 2.39 5.70 1.23
C ALA A 60 1.73 5.31 -0.11
N ILE A 61 2.22 5.86 -1.22
CA ILE A 61 1.71 5.55 -2.57
C ILE A 61 1.64 4.02 -2.82
N LYS A 62 2.54 3.24 -2.24
CA LYS A 62 2.56 1.78 -2.34
C LYS A 62 1.26 1.12 -1.89
N VAL A 63 0.54 1.69 -0.92
CA VAL A 63 -0.76 1.15 -0.51
C VAL A 63 -1.77 1.25 -1.65
N ARG A 64 -1.77 2.37 -2.38
CA ARG A 64 -2.66 2.55 -3.54
C ARG A 64 -2.30 1.61 -4.67
N GLU A 65 -1.01 1.43 -4.93
CA GLU A 65 -0.49 0.47 -5.92
C GLU A 65 -0.90 -0.96 -5.56
N TYR A 66 -0.79 -1.34 -4.28
CA TYR A 66 -1.21 -2.66 -3.80
C TYR A 66 -2.73 -2.85 -3.95
N LEU A 67 -3.55 -1.87 -3.58
CA LEU A 67 -5.00 -1.94 -3.76
C LEU A 67 -5.40 -2.03 -5.23
N ALA A 68 -4.66 -1.37 -6.13
CA ALA A 68 -4.89 -1.45 -7.58
C ALA A 68 -4.70 -2.87 -8.14
N THR A 69 -3.88 -3.72 -7.49
CA THR A 69 -3.76 -5.14 -7.89
C THR A 69 -4.99 -5.97 -7.54
N GLY A 70 -5.88 -5.48 -6.66
CA GLY A 70 -7.00 -6.23 -6.09
C GLY A 70 -6.60 -7.23 -5.00
N LYS A 71 -5.30 -7.43 -4.74
CA LYS A 71 -4.80 -8.35 -3.70
C LYS A 71 -5.14 -7.87 -2.30
N PRO A 72 -5.27 -8.77 -1.32
CA PRO A 72 -5.36 -8.40 0.09
C PRO A 72 -4.17 -7.54 0.51
N VAL A 73 -4.43 -6.50 1.31
CA VAL A 73 -3.41 -5.55 1.78
C VAL A 73 -3.44 -5.47 3.31
N VAL A 74 -2.25 -5.62 3.93
CA VAL A 74 -2.06 -5.45 5.37
C VAL A 74 -1.01 -4.37 5.62
N ILE A 75 -1.36 -3.35 6.40
CA ILE A 75 -0.48 -2.21 6.68
C ILE A 75 -0.37 -1.90 8.17
N SER A 76 0.69 -1.20 8.57
CA SER A 76 0.76 -0.48 9.84
C SER A 76 -0.26 0.68 9.88
N PRO A 77 -0.61 1.20 11.06
CA PRO A 77 -1.63 2.25 11.16
C PRO A 77 -1.13 3.56 10.55
N LEU A 78 -1.74 3.96 9.47
CA LEU A 78 -1.50 5.24 8.78
C LEU A 78 -2.82 6.01 8.74
N PRO A 79 -2.88 7.25 9.27
CA PRO A 79 -4.12 8.04 9.36
C PRO A 79 -4.86 8.19 8.03
N GLU A 80 -4.14 8.35 6.93
CA GLU A 80 -4.71 8.46 5.58
C GLU A 80 -5.62 7.27 5.22
N TYR A 81 -5.27 6.07 5.70
CA TYR A 81 -5.95 4.83 5.31
C TYR A 81 -6.99 4.33 6.33
N GLU A 82 -7.20 5.06 7.43
CA GLU A 82 -8.20 4.69 8.43
C GLU A 82 -9.64 4.64 7.86
N SER A 83 -9.94 5.43 6.85
CA SER A 83 -11.22 5.41 6.14
C SER A 83 -11.38 4.24 5.16
N MET A 84 -10.33 3.47 4.89
CA MET A 84 -10.29 2.40 3.89
C MET A 84 -10.32 0.99 4.50
N LYS A 85 -10.78 0.86 5.74
CA LYS A 85 -10.82 -0.44 6.48
C LYS A 85 -11.68 -1.51 5.81
N ASP A 86 -12.61 -1.12 4.96
CA ASP A 86 -13.47 -2.05 4.21
C ASP A 86 -12.71 -2.77 3.09
N VAL A 87 -11.55 -2.26 2.68
CA VAL A 87 -10.77 -2.79 1.54
C VAL A 87 -9.34 -3.19 1.90
N LEU A 88 -8.84 -2.78 3.08
CA LEU A 88 -7.52 -3.17 3.59
C LEU A 88 -7.57 -3.45 5.09
N ARG A 89 -6.51 -4.08 5.62
CA ARG A 89 -6.36 -4.41 7.03
C ARG A 89 -5.28 -3.54 7.66
N ILE A 90 -5.60 -2.95 8.83
CA ILE A 90 -4.69 -2.08 9.59
C ILE A 90 -4.31 -2.79 10.88
N ALA A 91 -3.04 -3.12 11.01
CA ALA A 91 -2.50 -3.78 12.20
C ALA A 91 -1.90 -2.74 13.16
N ARG A 92 -2.26 -2.80 14.43
CA ARG A 92 -1.81 -1.87 15.48
C ARG A 92 -0.71 -2.45 16.36
N SER A 93 -0.39 -3.73 16.19
CA SER A 93 0.74 -4.41 16.83
C SER A 93 1.36 -5.43 15.88
N ARG A 94 2.55 -5.89 16.23
CA ARG A 94 3.25 -6.94 15.48
C ARG A 94 2.43 -8.25 15.46
N GLU A 95 1.86 -8.62 16.57
CA GLU A 95 1.05 -9.85 16.70
C GLU A 95 -0.20 -9.76 15.84
N GLU A 96 -0.87 -8.60 15.88
CA GLU A 96 -2.03 -8.33 15.02
C GLU A 96 -1.65 -8.36 13.54
N PHE A 97 -0.48 -7.80 13.17
CA PHE A 97 0.00 -7.82 11.79
C PHE A 97 0.10 -9.24 11.25
N LEU A 98 0.75 -10.13 11.98
CA LEU A 98 0.90 -11.53 11.58
C LEU A 98 -0.45 -12.25 11.50
N LYS A 99 -1.36 -12.00 12.45
CA LYS A 99 -2.72 -12.53 12.43
C LYS A 99 -3.50 -12.07 11.20
N LEU A 100 -3.44 -10.77 10.88
CA LEU A 100 -4.14 -10.21 9.72
C LEU A 100 -3.56 -10.69 8.38
N VAL A 101 -2.26 -11.01 8.31
CA VAL A 101 -1.67 -11.69 7.15
C VAL A 101 -2.25 -13.10 6.98
N ASP A 102 -2.42 -13.87 8.06
CA ASP A 102 -3.06 -15.19 8.01
C ASP A 102 -4.50 -15.12 7.52
N GLU A 103 -5.27 -14.16 8.04
CA GLU A 103 -6.65 -13.92 7.62
C GLU A 103 -6.72 -13.49 6.14
N ALA A 104 -5.76 -12.66 5.70
CA ALA A 104 -5.68 -12.20 4.33
C ALA A 104 -5.43 -13.36 3.34
N LEU A 105 -4.57 -14.31 3.71
CA LEU A 105 -4.27 -15.49 2.89
C LEU A 105 -5.47 -16.45 2.73
N THR A 106 -6.42 -16.40 3.65
CA THR A 106 -7.63 -17.25 3.64
C THR A 106 -8.89 -16.51 3.18
N GLU A 107 -8.71 -15.31 2.62
CA GLU A 107 -9.81 -14.49 2.14
C GLU A 107 -10.55 -15.16 0.98
N THR A 108 -11.87 -15.30 1.10
CA THR A 108 -12.73 -15.97 0.11
C THR A 108 -13.75 -15.05 -0.55
N ASP A 109 -13.91 -13.81 -0.06
CA ASP A 109 -14.86 -12.84 -0.62
C ASP A 109 -14.41 -12.34 -2.00
N GLN A 110 -15.05 -12.85 -3.03
CA GLN A 110 -14.78 -12.54 -4.43
C GLN A 110 -15.15 -11.08 -4.82
N SER A 111 -15.85 -10.35 -3.97
CA SER A 111 -16.19 -8.95 -4.21
C SER A 111 -15.06 -7.98 -3.84
N LEU A 112 -14.16 -8.39 -2.94
CA LEU A 112 -13.11 -7.52 -2.40
C LEU A 112 -12.07 -7.06 -3.43
N PRO A 113 -11.60 -7.89 -4.38
CA PRO A 113 -10.67 -7.41 -5.40
C PRO A 113 -11.19 -6.20 -6.18
N GLY A 114 -12.44 -6.26 -6.64
CA GLY A 114 -13.08 -5.15 -7.35
C GLY A 114 -13.27 -3.91 -6.46
N LYS A 115 -13.63 -4.10 -5.18
CA LYS A 115 -13.77 -2.98 -4.23
C LYS A 115 -12.43 -2.28 -3.98
N ARG A 116 -11.32 -3.02 -3.88
CA ARG A 116 -9.97 -2.47 -3.72
C ARG A 116 -9.58 -1.61 -4.91
N GLN A 117 -9.77 -2.13 -6.11
CA GLN A 117 -9.49 -1.39 -7.34
C GLN A 117 -10.35 -0.13 -7.46
N ALA A 118 -11.65 -0.24 -7.19
CA ALA A 118 -12.57 0.91 -7.22
C ALA A 118 -12.18 2.00 -6.20
N ALA A 119 -11.71 1.62 -5.01
CA ALA A 119 -11.31 2.55 -3.96
C ALA A 119 -10.13 3.45 -4.35
N VAL A 120 -9.33 3.06 -5.34
CA VAL A 120 -8.16 3.83 -5.78
C VAL A 120 -8.26 4.33 -7.23
N ALA A 121 -9.31 3.97 -7.96
CA ALA A 121 -9.48 4.31 -9.37
C ALA A 121 -9.47 5.83 -9.64
N SER A 122 -10.02 6.64 -8.73
CA SER A 122 -10.01 8.11 -8.83
C SER A 122 -8.71 8.76 -8.36
N GLY A 123 -7.76 7.99 -7.84
CA GLY A 123 -6.49 8.50 -7.30
C GLY A 123 -5.38 8.66 -8.32
N THR A 124 -5.69 8.74 -9.62
CA THR A 124 -4.71 8.90 -10.70
C THR A 124 -4.10 10.31 -10.69
N TRP A 125 -2.93 10.45 -11.31
CA TRP A 125 -2.28 11.75 -11.47
C TRP A 125 -3.14 12.71 -12.30
N ASP A 126 -3.84 12.22 -13.32
CA ASP A 126 -4.74 13.02 -14.15
C ASP A 126 -5.91 13.58 -13.33
N ALA A 127 -6.58 12.75 -12.53
CA ALA A 127 -7.66 13.20 -11.65
C ALA A 127 -7.18 14.21 -10.60
N ARG A 128 -5.96 14.07 -10.09
CA ARG A 128 -5.35 15.05 -9.17
C ARG A 128 -5.04 16.38 -9.88
N ALA A 129 -4.51 16.32 -11.10
CA ALA A 129 -4.23 17.50 -11.91
C ALA A 129 -5.52 18.27 -12.23
N GLU A 130 -6.58 17.58 -12.62
CA GLU A 130 -7.90 18.18 -12.86
C GLU A 130 -8.47 18.84 -11.60
N CYS A 131 -8.37 18.17 -10.45
CA CYS A 131 -8.81 18.73 -9.17
C CYS A 131 -8.06 20.01 -8.82
N VAL A 132 -6.73 20.04 -8.94
CA VAL A 132 -5.89 21.21 -8.67
C VAL A 132 -6.22 22.34 -9.66
N SER A 133 -6.38 22.04 -10.94
CA SER A 133 -6.75 23.00 -11.96
C SER A 133 -8.11 23.67 -11.65
N GLY A 134 -9.11 22.87 -11.24
CA GLY A 134 -10.40 23.39 -10.82
C GLY A 134 -10.31 24.35 -9.63
N LEU A 135 -9.53 23.99 -8.61
CA LEU A 135 -9.32 24.85 -7.44
C LEU A 135 -8.62 26.18 -7.80
N ILE A 136 -7.64 26.13 -8.71
CA ILE A 136 -6.96 27.35 -9.21
C ILE A 136 -7.97 28.25 -9.94
N GLU A 137 -8.79 27.69 -10.83
CA GLU A 137 -9.81 28.46 -11.56
C GLU A 137 -10.83 29.11 -10.62
N GLU A 138 -11.29 28.41 -9.59
CA GLU A 138 -12.21 28.98 -8.58
C GLU A 138 -11.59 30.17 -7.85
N VAL A 139 -10.33 30.05 -7.43
CA VAL A 139 -9.59 31.13 -6.75
C VAL A 139 -9.40 32.33 -7.67
N LEU A 140 -9.10 32.13 -8.95
CA LEU A 140 -8.93 33.21 -9.91
C LEU A 140 -10.25 33.95 -10.18
N LYS A 141 -11.35 33.24 -10.38
CA LYS A 141 -12.70 33.83 -10.54
C LYS A 141 -13.16 34.64 -9.32
N GLY A 142 -12.79 34.16 -8.11
CA GLY A 142 -13.14 34.89 -6.86
C GLY A 142 -12.31 36.17 -6.61
N ARG A 143 -11.23 36.40 -7.36
CA ARG A 143 -10.40 37.61 -7.27
C ARG A 143 -10.81 38.74 -8.25
N GLU A 144 -11.70 38.44 -9.17
CA GLU A 144 -12.21 39.43 -10.16
C GLU A 144 -13.44 40.23 -9.64
N HIS A 145 -13.77 40.06 -8.38
CA HIS A 145 -14.83 40.78 -7.65
C HIS A 145 -14.23 41.49 -6.43
#